data_482ed1719e3ea31f3173c8b6425eefd8
#
_entry.id   482ed1719e3ea31f3173c8b6425eefd8
#
_cell.length_a   1.000
_cell.length_b   1.000
_cell.length_c   1.000
_cell.angle_alpha   90.00
_cell.angle_beta   90.00
_cell.angle_gamma   90.00
#
_symmetry.space_group_name_H-M   'P 1'
#
loop_
_entity.id
_entity.type
_entity.pdbx_description
1 polymer ?
#
loop_
_entity_poly.entity_id
_entity_poly.type
_entity_poly.pdbx_seq_one_letter_code
_entity_poly.pdbx_strand_id
1 'polypeptide(L)'
;MSYFSKFPVITYDIKGDKIRKLLPDILRRVKLRAVIKSGGMLFDKYDVKEGEKPEDVAFKWFGDPELHWVILMTNNVTDRYYGWPLNQVQFAEFLTDKYGAGNEDAIHHYEVTKDSGRTTGKGPSDYSHKVEVNSDTDNASSISNREYEERDQDKKRQIQLLNKSLLGDFVSE
;
A
#
# COMPACT_ATOMS: atom_id res chain seq x y z
N MET A 1 -11.14 -16.92 8.75
CA MET A 1 -11.07 -16.46 10.18
C MET A 1 -11.31 -14.97 10.23
N SER A 2 -12.26 -14.50 11.06
CA SER A 2 -12.56 -13.07 11.16
C SER A 2 -11.42 -12.30 11.84
N TYR A 3 -11.03 -11.16 11.27
CA TYR A 3 -10.00 -10.25 11.78
C TYR A 3 -10.21 -9.88 13.26
N PHE A 4 -11.45 -9.64 13.68
CA PHE A 4 -11.77 -9.20 15.03
C PHE A 4 -11.86 -10.32 16.08
N SER A 5 -11.77 -11.60 15.67
CA SER A 5 -11.92 -12.73 16.59
C SER A 5 -10.83 -12.83 17.66
N LYS A 6 -9.66 -12.24 17.40
CA LYS A 6 -8.51 -12.22 18.31
C LYS A 6 -8.34 -10.91 19.08
N PHE A 7 -9.23 -9.95 18.87
CA PHE A 7 -9.15 -8.69 19.60
C PHE A 7 -9.54 -8.88 21.08
N PRO A 8 -8.88 -8.17 22.00
CA PRO A 8 -9.23 -8.22 23.40
C PRO A 8 -10.66 -7.74 23.60
N VAL A 9 -11.33 -8.31 24.61
CA VAL A 9 -12.70 -7.98 24.94
C VAL A 9 -12.70 -6.89 26.00
N ILE A 10 -13.50 -5.87 25.80
CA ILE A 10 -13.73 -4.76 26.74
C ILE A 10 -15.18 -4.75 27.22
N THR A 11 -15.42 -4.20 28.40
CA THR A 11 -16.76 -3.93 28.88
C THR A 11 -17.16 -2.50 28.53
N TYR A 12 -18.23 -2.33 27.79
CA TYR A 12 -18.72 -1.03 27.33
C TYR A 12 -20.22 -0.85 27.60
N ASP A 13 -20.58 0.34 28.04
CA ASP A 13 -21.96 0.77 28.27
C ASP A 13 -22.42 1.55 27.02
N ILE A 14 -23.18 0.90 26.15
CA ILE A 14 -23.62 1.46 24.86
C ILE A 14 -24.62 2.60 25.03
N LYS A 15 -25.48 2.50 26.07
CA LYS A 15 -26.62 3.41 26.26
C LYS A 15 -26.45 4.40 27.40
N GLY A 16 -25.39 4.27 28.21
CA GLY A 16 -25.22 5.07 29.43
C GLY A 16 -26.17 4.67 30.58
N ASP A 17 -26.79 3.49 30.48
CA ASP A 17 -27.74 2.94 31.47
C ASP A 17 -27.08 2.08 32.54
N LYS A 18 -25.75 2.10 32.62
CA LYS A 18 -24.90 1.29 33.53
C LYS A 18 -24.93 -0.21 33.24
N ILE A 19 -25.61 -0.65 32.17
CA ILE A 19 -25.58 -2.04 31.68
C ILE A 19 -24.39 -2.22 30.78
N ARG A 20 -23.35 -2.91 31.25
CA ARG A 20 -22.13 -3.15 30.50
C ARG A 20 -22.24 -4.42 29.69
N LYS A 21 -21.87 -4.36 28.41
CA LYS A 21 -21.76 -5.51 27.49
C LYS A 21 -20.30 -5.78 27.16
N LEU A 22 -19.98 -7.06 26.93
CA LEU A 22 -18.66 -7.49 26.44
C LEU A 22 -18.63 -7.28 24.94
N LEU A 23 -17.67 -6.51 24.45
CA LEU A 23 -17.46 -6.20 23.03
C LEU A 23 -16.00 -6.35 22.65
N PRO A 24 -15.67 -6.80 21.43
CA PRO A 24 -14.31 -6.72 20.93
C PRO A 24 -13.82 -5.27 20.88
N ASP A 25 -12.58 -5.02 21.31
CA ASP A 25 -11.97 -3.69 21.27
C ASP A 25 -11.51 -3.34 19.85
N ILE A 26 -12.44 -2.88 19.02
CA ILE A 26 -12.17 -2.51 17.61
C ILE A 26 -11.36 -1.21 17.45
N LEU A 27 -11.11 -0.47 18.54
CA LEU A 27 -10.31 0.75 18.50
C LEU A 27 -8.80 0.45 18.50
N ARG A 28 -8.42 -0.80 18.75
CA ARG A 28 -7.03 -1.21 18.67
C ARG A 28 -6.61 -1.42 17.21
N ARG A 29 -5.46 -0.85 16.88
CA ARG A 29 -4.81 -1.10 15.61
C ARG A 29 -3.71 -2.15 15.77
N VAL A 30 -3.82 -3.23 15.02
CA VAL A 30 -2.77 -4.23 14.89
C VAL A 30 -1.76 -3.77 13.83
N LYS A 31 -0.47 -3.96 14.08
CA LYS A 31 0.61 -3.60 13.16
C LYS A 31 1.71 -4.66 13.26
N LEU A 32 2.25 -5.06 12.11
CA LEU A 32 3.43 -5.92 12.06
C LEU A 32 4.64 -5.23 12.69
N ARG A 33 5.40 -5.99 13.47
CA ARG A 33 6.68 -5.50 13.99
C ARG A 33 7.68 -5.27 12.84
N ALA A 34 8.45 -4.19 12.93
CA ALA A 34 9.42 -3.83 11.89
C ALA A 34 10.46 -4.93 11.62
N VAL A 35 10.84 -5.70 12.65
CA VAL A 35 11.79 -6.83 12.53
C VAL A 35 11.25 -7.93 11.61
N ILE A 36 9.95 -8.19 11.64
CA ILE A 36 9.31 -9.20 10.78
C ILE A 36 9.29 -8.69 9.33
N LYS A 37 9.01 -7.40 9.13
CA LYS A 37 8.99 -6.77 7.80
C LYS A 37 10.33 -6.79 7.08
N SER A 38 11.44 -6.80 7.79
CA SER A 38 12.80 -6.84 7.22
C SER A 38 13.26 -8.25 6.83
N GLY A 39 12.52 -9.30 7.24
CA GLY A 39 12.83 -10.69 6.93
C GLY A 39 12.43 -11.07 5.51
N GLY A 40 13.32 -10.86 4.53
CA GLY A 40 13.03 -11.12 3.12
C GLY A 40 12.61 -12.57 2.77
N MET A 41 12.81 -13.53 3.65
CA MET A 41 12.38 -14.93 3.46
C MET A 41 10.92 -15.20 3.89
N LEU A 42 10.28 -14.23 4.52
CA LEU A 42 8.92 -14.37 5.05
C LEU A 42 7.83 -13.95 4.05
N PHE A 43 8.23 -13.26 3.00
CA PHE A 43 7.33 -12.63 2.05
C PHE A 43 7.71 -12.94 0.60
N ASP A 44 6.70 -13.20 -0.19
CA ASP A 44 6.80 -13.32 -1.64
C ASP A 44 6.34 -12.01 -2.30
N LYS A 45 6.99 -11.61 -3.39
CA LYS A 45 6.58 -10.44 -4.17
C LYS A 45 5.42 -10.80 -5.07
N TYR A 46 4.44 -9.93 -5.13
CA TYR A 46 3.28 -10.08 -6.01
C TYR A 46 2.95 -8.74 -6.67
N ASP A 47 2.63 -8.78 -7.96
CA ASP A 47 2.20 -7.63 -8.72
C ASP A 47 0.69 -7.71 -8.94
N VAL A 48 -0.04 -6.76 -8.34
CA VAL A 48 -1.50 -6.73 -8.37
C VAL A 48 -1.97 -6.42 -9.78
N LYS A 49 -2.83 -7.29 -10.32
CA LYS A 49 -3.38 -7.12 -11.66
C LYS A 49 -4.46 -6.04 -11.67
N GLU A 50 -4.71 -5.53 -12.88
CA GLU A 50 -5.77 -4.55 -13.12
C GLU A 50 -7.13 -4.99 -12.57
N GLY A 51 -7.74 -4.16 -11.73
CA GLY A 51 -9.04 -4.42 -11.12
C GLY A 51 -9.08 -5.51 -10.04
N GLU A 52 -7.94 -6.12 -9.69
CA GLU A 52 -7.86 -7.16 -8.68
C GLU A 52 -8.00 -6.56 -7.27
N LYS A 53 -8.90 -7.11 -6.49
CA LYS A 53 -9.16 -6.67 -5.11
C LYS A 53 -8.34 -7.47 -4.10
N PRO A 54 -8.13 -6.94 -2.88
CA PRO A 54 -7.43 -7.69 -1.82
C PRO A 54 -8.04 -9.07 -1.54
N GLU A 55 -9.37 -9.19 -1.64
CA GLU A 55 -10.10 -10.44 -1.45
C GLU A 55 -9.79 -11.46 -2.54
N ASP A 56 -9.62 -11.01 -3.79
CA ASP A 56 -9.27 -11.86 -4.93
C ASP A 56 -7.86 -12.40 -4.78
N VAL A 57 -6.92 -11.54 -4.36
CA VAL A 57 -5.55 -11.94 -4.08
C VAL A 57 -5.49 -12.92 -2.91
N ALA A 58 -6.25 -12.67 -1.84
CA ALA A 58 -6.32 -13.56 -0.68
C ALA A 58 -6.86 -14.94 -1.07
N PHE A 59 -7.90 -14.98 -1.88
CA PHE A 59 -8.44 -16.24 -2.37
C PHE A 59 -7.43 -17.02 -3.23
N LYS A 60 -6.76 -16.35 -4.16
CA LYS A 60 -5.74 -16.96 -5.02
C LYS A 60 -4.53 -17.47 -4.21
N TRP A 61 -4.10 -16.69 -3.21
CA TRP A 61 -2.88 -16.99 -2.47
C TRP A 61 -3.12 -17.92 -1.29
N PHE A 62 -4.12 -17.63 -0.46
CA PHE A 62 -4.41 -18.39 0.77
C PHE A 62 -5.54 -19.41 0.62
N GLY A 63 -6.38 -19.27 -0.42
CA GLY A 63 -7.58 -20.08 -0.60
C GLY A 63 -8.81 -19.58 0.18
N ASP A 64 -8.69 -18.45 0.88
CA ASP A 64 -9.76 -17.86 1.70
C ASP A 64 -9.80 -16.33 1.51
N PRO A 65 -10.87 -15.77 0.93
CA PRO A 65 -11.00 -14.33 0.72
C PRO A 65 -11.11 -13.54 2.04
N GLU A 66 -11.54 -14.16 3.15
CA GLU A 66 -11.59 -13.50 4.46
C GLU A 66 -10.20 -13.09 4.98
N LEU A 67 -9.13 -13.70 4.45
CA LEU A 67 -7.74 -13.40 4.83
C LEU A 67 -7.17 -12.15 4.12
N HIS A 68 -8.00 -11.38 3.41
CA HIS A 68 -7.57 -10.12 2.78
C HIS A 68 -6.92 -9.14 3.78
N TRP A 69 -7.34 -9.15 5.04
CA TRP A 69 -6.77 -8.32 6.08
C TRP A 69 -5.28 -8.63 6.35
N VAL A 70 -4.85 -9.88 6.15
CA VAL A 70 -3.42 -10.27 6.25
C VAL A 70 -2.62 -9.51 5.19
N ILE A 71 -3.13 -9.46 3.95
CA ILE A 71 -2.48 -8.76 2.84
C ILE A 71 -2.41 -7.26 3.12
N LEU A 72 -3.52 -6.64 3.54
CA LEU A 72 -3.57 -5.21 3.86
C LEU A 72 -2.61 -4.85 5.00
N MET A 73 -2.57 -5.68 6.06
CA MET A 73 -1.69 -5.45 7.21
C MET A 73 -0.21 -5.64 6.85
N THR A 74 0.13 -6.65 6.05
CA THR A 74 1.50 -6.91 5.59
C THR A 74 2.06 -5.72 4.80
N ASN A 75 1.23 -5.11 3.98
CA ASN A 75 1.60 -3.97 3.15
C ASN A 75 1.34 -2.61 3.81
N ASN A 76 0.88 -2.61 5.07
CA ASN A 76 0.53 -1.38 5.81
C ASN A 76 -0.52 -0.51 5.09
N VAL A 77 -1.41 -1.14 4.33
CA VAL A 77 -2.53 -0.47 3.68
C VAL A 77 -3.60 -0.17 4.72
N THR A 78 -3.81 1.09 5.01
CA THR A 78 -4.78 1.56 6.02
C THR A 78 -5.96 2.28 5.42
N ASP A 79 -5.76 2.82 4.23
CA ASP A 79 -6.81 3.46 3.45
C ASP A 79 -7.34 2.47 2.42
N ARG A 80 -8.63 2.15 2.52
CA ARG A 80 -9.31 1.22 1.63
C ARG A 80 -9.42 1.75 0.20
N TYR A 81 -9.56 3.06 0.03
CA TYR A 81 -9.87 3.67 -1.26
C TYR A 81 -8.62 4.04 -2.04
N TYR A 82 -7.63 4.64 -1.37
CA TYR A 82 -6.43 5.17 -2.04
C TYR A 82 -5.15 4.41 -1.71
N GLY A 83 -5.20 3.50 -0.75
CA GLY A 83 -4.05 2.67 -0.37
C GLY A 83 -3.88 1.41 -1.24
N TRP A 84 -4.89 1.03 -2.01
CA TRP A 84 -4.86 -0.07 -2.98
C TRP A 84 -4.81 0.47 -4.41
N PRO A 85 -4.20 -0.25 -5.39
CA PRO A 85 -4.18 0.19 -6.77
C PRO A 85 -5.59 0.41 -7.32
N LEU A 86 -5.80 1.55 -7.95
CA LEU A 86 -7.06 1.88 -8.61
C LEU A 86 -7.15 1.18 -9.97
N ASN A 87 -8.35 0.85 -10.41
CA ASN A 87 -8.59 0.44 -11.79
C ASN A 87 -8.59 1.68 -12.71
N GLN A 88 -8.56 1.47 -14.03
CA GLN A 88 -8.46 2.57 -15.00
C GLN A 88 -9.59 3.61 -14.89
N VAL A 89 -10.82 3.17 -14.62
CA VAL A 89 -11.97 4.08 -14.48
C VAL A 89 -11.83 4.91 -13.21
N GLN A 90 -11.56 4.27 -12.08
CA GLN A 90 -11.34 4.94 -10.81
C GLN A 90 -10.14 5.88 -10.85
N PHE A 91 -9.08 5.51 -11.58
CA PHE A 91 -7.90 6.34 -11.74
C PHE A 91 -8.20 7.60 -12.57
N ALA A 92 -8.99 7.49 -13.65
CA ALA A 92 -9.42 8.65 -14.42
C ALA A 92 -10.29 9.60 -13.61
N GLU A 93 -11.25 9.05 -12.82
CA GLU A 93 -12.07 9.85 -11.89
C GLU A 93 -11.19 10.54 -10.84
N PHE A 94 -10.25 9.82 -10.24
CA PHE A 94 -9.31 10.37 -9.26
C PHE A 94 -8.46 11.53 -9.83
N LEU A 95 -7.95 11.41 -11.07
CA LEU A 95 -7.21 12.48 -11.73
C LEU A 95 -8.09 13.73 -11.95
N THR A 96 -9.30 13.52 -12.41
CA THR A 96 -10.27 14.62 -12.63
C THR A 96 -10.64 15.32 -11.33
N ASP A 97 -10.86 14.55 -10.26
CA ASP A 97 -11.20 15.11 -8.94
C ASP A 97 -10.04 15.90 -8.32
N LYS A 98 -8.81 15.39 -8.50
CA LYS A 98 -7.62 15.99 -7.89
C LYS A 98 -7.10 17.22 -8.63
N TYR A 99 -7.07 17.17 -9.95
CA TYR A 99 -6.43 18.20 -10.78
C TYR A 99 -7.43 19.05 -11.58
N GLY A 100 -8.68 18.64 -11.65
CA GLY A 100 -9.71 19.24 -12.49
C GLY A 100 -9.69 18.70 -13.92
N ALA A 101 -10.85 18.64 -14.55
CA ALA A 101 -11.00 18.11 -15.90
C ALA A 101 -10.13 18.88 -16.91
N GLY A 102 -9.36 18.15 -17.70
CA GLY A 102 -8.46 18.69 -18.72
C GLY A 102 -7.07 19.12 -18.22
N ASN A 103 -6.78 18.96 -16.92
CA ASN A 103 -5.48 19.26 -16.35
C ASN A 103 -4.65 17.99 -16.06
N GLU A 104 -5.11 16.85 -16.48
CA GLU A 104 -4.45 15.56 -16.25
C GLU A 104 -3.03 15.51 -16.85
N ASP A 105 -2.87 16.14 -18.01
CA ASP A 105 -1.60 16.20 -18.73
C ASP A 105 -0.80 17.51 -18.50
N ALA A 106 -1.29 18.38 -17.59
CA ALA A 106 -0.54 19.55 -17.16
C ALA A 106 0.74 19.16 -16.42
N ILE A 107 1.75 20.03 -16.49
CA ILE A 107 3.05 19.78 -15.87
C ILE A 107 2.91 19.79 -14.35
N HIS A 108 3.28 18.68 -13.71
CA HIS A 108 3.35 18.57 -12.25
C HIS A 108 4.68 19.12 -11.73
N HIS A 109 5.80 18.67 -12.30
CA HIS A 109 7.14 19.12 -11.94
C HIS A 109 8.14 18.78 -13.07
N TYR A 110 9.38 19.18 -12.86
CA TYR A 110 10.51 18.80 -13.72
C TYR A 110 11.48 17.91 -12.95
N GLU A 111 12.05 16.92 -13.60
CA GLU A 111 13.03 16.03 -13.00
C GLU A 111 14.25 15.80 -13.89
N VAL A 112 15.39 15.52 -13.26
CA VAL A 112 16.62 15.07 -13.91
C VAL A 112 17.04 13.73 -13.32
N THR A 113 17.42 12.78 -14.17
CA THR A 113 18.04 11.54 -13.73
C THR A 113 19.50 11.80 -13.40
N LYS A 114 19.90 11.55 -12.15
CA LYS A 114 21.28 11.68 -11.68
C LYS A 114 21.79 10.35 -11.18
N ASP A 115 23.11 10.15 -11.25
CA ASP A 115 23.74 9.03 -10.59
C ASP A 115 23.46 9.11 -9.07
N SER A 116 23.14 7.99 -8.45
CA SER A 116 22.85 7.91 -7.02
C SER A 116 24.11 8.24 -6.22
N GLY A 117 24.52 9.44 -6.06
CA GLY A 117 25.57 10.00 -5.20
C GLY A 117 26.37 9.11 -4.23
N ARG A 118 26.44 7.81 -4.47
CA ARG A 118 27.27 6.86 -3.75
C ARG A 118 28.74 7.13 -4.10
N THR A 119 29.37 7.94 -3.30
CA THR A 119 30.81 8.22 -3.39
C THR A 119 31.71 7.05 -2.97
N THR A 120 31.14 5.99 -2.37
CA THR A 120 31.86 4.78 -1.95
C THR A 120 31.25 3.56 -2.66
N GLY A 121 31.69 3.36 -3.90
CA GLY A 121 31.11 2.41 -4.80
C GLY A 121 31.47 0.96 -4.56
N LYS A 122 30.72 0.25 -3.74
CA LYS A 122 30.61 -1.20 -3.85
C LYS A 122 29.14 -1.52 -4.18
N GLY A 123 28.78 -1.47 -5.44
CA GLY A 123 27.44 -1.78 -5.92
C GLY A 123 27.19 -1.22 -7.31
N PRO A 124 26.20 -1.72 -8.06
CA PRO A 124 25.84 -1.17 -9.35
C PRO A 124 25.36 0.28 -9.20
N SER A 125 25.69 1.12 -10.17
CA SER A 125 25.18 2.50 -10.26
C SER A 125 23.65 2.46 -10.38
N ASP A 126 22.97 3.29 -9.60
CA ASP A 126 21.53 3.46 -9.70
C ASP A 126 21.20 4.60 -10.66
N TYR A 127 20.89 4.26 -11.90
CA TYR A 127 20.48 5.22 -12.93
C TYR A 127 19.01 5.64 -12.81
N SER A 128 18.28 5.11 -11.85
CA SER A 128 16.87 5.45 -11.60
C SER A 128 16.69 6.62 -10.64
N HIS A 129 17.79 7.18 -10.11
CA HIS A 129 17.71 8.29 -9.17
C HIS A 129 17.23 9.57 -9.87
N LYS A 130 16.03 9.97 -9.54
CA LYS A 130 15.37 11.15 -10.08
C LYS A 130 15.32 12.23 -9.04
N VAL A 131 15.70 13.45 -9.44
CA VAL A 131 15.70 14.62 -8.57
C VAL A 131 14.80 15.67 -9.19
N GLU A 132 13.87 16.18 -8.39
CA GLU A 132 13.02 17.30 -8.76
C GLU A 132 13.87 18.58 -8.92
N VAL A 133 13.66 19.29 -10.01
CA VAL A 133 14.46 20.47 -10.42
C VAL A 133 13.56 21.55 -11.00
N ASN A 134 14.12 22.74 -11.22
CA ASN A 134 13.42 23.81 -11.90
C ASN A 134 13.43 23.60 -13.42
N SER A 135 12.49 24.26 -14.11
CA SER A 135 12.33 24.17 -15.56
C SER A 135 13.55 24.65 -16.38
N ASP A 136 14.39 25.46 -15.80
CA ASP A 136 15.61 26.04 -16.42
C ASP A 136 16.86 25.15 -16.25
N THR A 137 16.71 24.00 -15.59
CA THR A 137 17.83 23.07 -15.37
C THR A 137 18.13 22.29 -16.65
N ASP A 138 19.42 22.17 -16.99
CA ASP A 138 19.87 21.38 -18.15
C ASP A 138 19.40 19.93 -18.07
N ASN A 139 18.88 19.41 -19.16
CA ASN A 139 18.33 18.05 -19.29
C ASN A 139 17.11 17.76 -18.38
N ALA A 140 16.40 18.79 -17.94
CA ALA A 140 15.16 18.61 -17.21
C ALA A 140 14.07 18.05 -18.11
N SER A 141 13.39 17.00 -17.64
CA SER A 141 12.21 16.41 -18.28
C SER A 141 10.97 16.84 -17.51
N SER A 142 9.93 17.30 -18.24
CA SER A 142 8.63 17.59 -17.63
C SER A 142 7.87 16.32 -17.33
N ILE A 143 7.28 16.24 -16.16
CA ILE A 143 6.41 15.13 -15.72
C ILE A 143 5.00 15.67 -15.61
N SER A 144 4.05 15.00 -16.24
CA SER A 144 2.63 15.37 -16.14
C SER A 144 2.01 14.89 -14.82
N ASN A 145 0.86 15.47 -14.46
CA ASN A 145 0.06 15.01 -13.32
C ASN A 145 -0.29 13.53 -13.44
N ARG A 146 -0.70 13.10 -14.63
CA ARG A 146 -1.02 11.70 -14.95
C ARG A 146 0.18 10.80 -14.69
N GLU A 147 1.33 11.11 -15.26
CA GLU A 147 2.55 10.29 -15.12
C GLU A 147 3.00 10.21 -13.65
N TYR A 148 2.89 11.29 -12.91
CA TYR A 148 3.21 11.31 -11.47
C TYR A 148 2.33 10.33 -10.70
N GLU A 149 1.02 10.36 -10.92
CA GLU A 149 0.08 9.47 -10.24
C GLU A 149 0.17 8.00 -10.73
N GLU A 150 0.45 7.77 -12.01
CA GLU A 150 0.70 6.42 -12.55
C GLU A 150 1.88 5.76 -11.85
N ARG A 151 2.96 6.49 -11.63
CA ARG A 151 4.12 6.00 -10.88
C ARG A 151 3.78 5.64 -9.43
N ASP A 152 2.86 6.36 -8.81
CA ASP A 152 2.37 6.03 -7.47
C ASP A 152 1.48 4.76 -7.49
N GLN A 153 0.62 4.62 -8.50
CA GLN A 153 -0.16 3.40 -8.70
C GLN A 153 0.73 2.18 -8.94
N ASP A 154 1.79 2.30 -9.73
CA ASP A 154 2.76 1.23 -9.97
C ASP A 154 3.48 0.78 -8.69
N LYS A 155 3.83 1.72 -7.82
CA LYS A 155 4.37 1.39 -6.48
C LYS A 155 3.36 0.63 -5.63
N LYS A 156 2.08 1.01 -5.67
CA LYS A 156 1.00 0.33 -4.94
C LYS A 156 0.70 -1.07 -5.46
N ARG A 157 0.96 -1.34 -6.76
CA ARG A 157 0.80 -2.69 -7.37
C ARG A 157 1.81 -3.69 -6.83
N GLN A 158 3.00 -3.25 -6.44
CA GLN A 158 4.06 -4.11 -5.93
C GLN A 158 3.86 -4.40 -4.45
N ILE A 159 3.14 -5.47 -4.14
CA ILE A 159 2.84 -5.88 -2.78
C ILE A 159 3.69 -7.06 -2.32
N GLN A 160 3.72 -7.25 -1.01
CA GLN A 160 4.33 -8.39 -0.34
C GLN A 160 3.24 -9.31 0.21
N LEU A 161 3.32 -10.59 -0.11
CA LEU A 161 2.43 -11.62 0.40
C LEU A 161 3.15 -12.48 1.42
N LEU A 162 2.52 -12.71 2.57
CA LEU A 162 3.05 -13.61 3.57
C LEU A 162 3.16 -15.03 3.00
N ASN A 163 4.28 -15.72 3.26
CA ASN A 163 4.44 -17.11 2.86
C ASN A 163 3.35 -17.98 3.50
N LYS A 164 2.74 -18.86 2.70
CA LYS A 164 1.63 -19.73 3.14
C LYS A 164 1.95 -20.59 4.35
N SER A 165 3.20 -21.04 4.46
CA SER A 165 3.64 -21.87 5.58
C SER A 165 3.56 -21.18 6.93
N LEU A 166 3.65 -19.86 6.95
CA LEU A 166 3.63 -19.02 8.15
C LEU A 166 2.24 -18.48 8.51
N LEU A 167 1.26 -18.72 7.65
CA LEU A 167 -0.09 -18.19 7.83
C LEU A 167 -0.72 -18.66 9.15
N GLY A 168 -0.55 -19.95 9.51
CA GLY A 168 -1.09 -20.52 10.72
C GLY A 168 -0.57 -19.82 11.99
N ASP A 169 0.73 -19.64 12.07
CA ASP A 169 1.39 -18.97 13.18
C ASP A 169 0.99 -17.50 13.24
N PHE A 170 0.98 -16.83 12.09
CA PHE A 170 0.61 -15.43 11.97
C PHE A 170 -0.83 -15.14 12.43
N VAL A 171 -1.77 -16.01 12.12
CA VAL A 171 -3.19 -15.85 12.51
C VAL A 171 -3.43 -16.27 13.96
N SER A 172 -2.57 -17.11 14.56
CA SER A 172 -2.70 -17.56 15.94
C SER A 172 -2.16 -16.60 16.99
N GLU A 173 -1.20 -15.75 16.64
CA GLU A 173 -0.65 -14.68 17.49
C GLU A 173 -1.55 -13.43 17.54
#